data_a434e0baf88aef4b4b6c957c3adcb058
#
_entry.id   a434e0baf88aef4b4b6c957c3adcb058
#
_cell.length_a   1.000
_cell.length_b   1.000
_cell.length_c   1.000
_cell.angle_alpha   90.00
_cell.angle_beta   90.00
_cell.angle_gamma   90.00
#
_symmetry.space_group_name_H-M   'P 1'
#
loop_
_entity.id
_entity.type
_entity.pdbx_description
1 polymer ?
#
loop_
_entity_poly.entity_id
_entity_poly.type
_entity_poly.pdbx_seq_one_letter_code
_entity_poly.pdbx_strand_id
1 'polypeptide(L)'
;MALTLGFIGIVTSDMAASLAFYRALGITVPAGSDDALHVEAKLGDGTVIAWDSVDVIRGFDAGYTVPTGGHRIALAFDMGSPGQVDRVYRDLVAAGHHGHVEPWDAHWGQRYATLHDPDGNSIDLYAWLPAT
;
A
#
# COMPACT_ATOMS: atom_id res chain seq x y z
N MET A 1 -2.87 -16.33 -25.53
CA MET A 1 -1.82 -15.66 -24.74
C MET A 1 -2.30 -15.54 -23.31
N ALA A 2 -1.45 -15.93 -22.36
CA ALA A 2 -1.77 -15.74 -20.93
C ALA A 2 -1.57 -14.27 -20.55
N LEU A 3 -2.51 -13.73 -19.79
CA LEU A 3 -2.41 -12.38 -19.26
C LEU A 3 -1.45 -12.34 -18.07
N THR A 4 -0.53 -11.39 -18.06
CA THR A 4 0.39 -11.19 -16.93
C THR A 4 0.22 -9.78 -16.38
N LEU A 5 0.33 -9.65 -15.05
CA LEU A 5 0.33 -8.34 -14.40
C LEU A 5 1.77 -7.81 -14.36
N GLY A 6 2.03 -6.72 -15.09
CA GLY A 6 3.37 -6.14 -15.15
C GLY A 6 3.72 -5.35 -13.90
N PHE A 7 2.83 -4.47 -13.46
CA PHE A 7 3.01 -3.71 -12.22
C PHE A 7 1.68 -3.15 -11.74
N ILE A 8 1.65 -2.76 -10.48
CA ILE A 8 0.55 -1.99 -9.87
C ILE A 8 1.05 -0.56 -9.72
N GLY A 9 0.36 0.40 -10.32
CA GLY A 9 0.73 1.80 -10.26
C GLY A 9 0.00 2.56 -9.17
N ILE A 10 0.74 3.31 -8.38
CA ILE A 10 0.21 4.22 -7.36
C ILE A 10 0.54 5.64 -7.81
N VAL A 11 -0.49 6.47 -7.93
CA VAL A 11 -0.30 7.90 -8.20
C VAL A 11 -0.28 8.62 -6.88
N THR A 12 0.74 9.46 -6.68
CA THR A 12 0.89 10.18 -5.43
C THR A 12 1.06 11.68 -5.65
N SER A 13 0.46 12.46 -4.77
CA SER A 13 0.66 13.90 -4.70
C SER A 13 1.90 14.29 -3.87
N ASP A 14 2.47 13.33 -3.13
CA ASP A 14 3.65 13.53 -2.28
C ASP A 14 4.47 12.24 -2.26
N MET A 15 5.49 12.19 -3.11
CA MET A 15 6.33 10.99 -3.25
C MET A 15 7.00 10.61 -1.93
N ALA A 16 7.59 11.56 -1.22
CA ALA A 16 8.29 11.29 0.03
C ALA A 16 7.36 10.69 1.07
N ALA A 17 6.16 11.23 1.23
CA ALA A 17 5.16 10.74 2.19
C ALA A 17 4.67 9.33 1.81
N SER A 18 4.38 9.10 0.53
CA SER A 18 3.93 7.80 0.05
C SER A 18 5.00 6.74 0.27
N LEU A 19 6.25 7.01 -0.12
CA LEU A 19 7.34 6.06 0.06
C LEU A 19 7.62 5.78 1.54
N ALA A 20 7.50 6.79 2.41
CA ALA A 20 7.65 6.60 3.85
C ALA A 20 6.62 5.60 4.41
N PHE A 21 5.37 5.71 3.96
CA PHE A 21 4.32 4.76 4.34
C PHE A 21 4.68 3.33 3.91
N TYR A 22 5.03 3.15 2.64
CA TYR A 22 5.30 1.81 2.10
C TYR A 22 6.60 1.20 2.64
N ARG A 23 7.61 2.03 2.97
CA ARG A 23 8.80 1.56 3.69
C ARG A 23 8.45 1.07 5.09
N ALA A 24 7.62 1.83 5.81
CA ALA A 24 7.16 1.44 7.15
C ALA A 24 6.31 0.17 7.13
N LEU A 25 5.55 -0.05 6.03
CA LEU A 25 4.80 -1.27 5.81
C LEU A 25 5.72 -2.49 5.63
N GLY A 26 6.92 -2.30 5.11
CA GLY A 26 7.89 -3.37 4.90
C GLY A 26 8.38 -3.54 3.46
N ILE A 27 7.97 -2.64 2.55
CA ILE A 27 8.46 -2.69 1.18
C ILE A 27 9.86 -2.08 1.12
N THR A 28 10.79 -2.80 0.48
CA THR A 28 12.13 -2.28 0.24
C THR A 28 12.10 -1.34 -0.95
N VAL A 29 12.05 -0.05 -0.67
CA VAL A 29 12.06 1.02 -1.68
C VAL A 29 13.48 1.53 -1.86
N PRO A 30 13.95 1.77 -3.09
CA PRO A 30 15.31 2.28 -3.32
C PRO A 30 15.59 3.55 -2.52
N ALA A 31 16.75 3.63 -1.90
CA ALA A 31 17.17 4.80 -1.14
C ALA A 31 17.35 6.00 -2.07
N GLY A 32 17.09 7.22 -1.55
CA GLY A 32 17.29 8.44 -2.32
C GLY A 32 16.22 8.70 -3.37
N SER A 33 15.06 8.04 -3.27
CA SER A 33 13.97 8.14 -4.26
C SER A 33 12.94 9.21 -3.96
N ASP A 34 13.02 9.88 -2.81
CA ASP A 34 11.95 10.76 -2.33
C ASP A 34 11.64 11.95 -3.24
N ASP A 35 12.62 12.39 -4.02
CA ASP A 35 12.46 13.49 -4.99
C ASP A 35 12.25 12.98 -6.42
N ALA A 36 12.16 11.67 -6.62
CA ALA A 36 11.98 11.09 -7.94
C ALA A 36 10.53 11.26 -8.41
N LEU A 37 10.35 11.32 -9.73
CA LEU A 37 9.03 11.42 -10.34
C LEU A 37 8.40 10.05 -10.56
N HIS A 38 9.22 9.01 -10.62
CA HIS A 38 8.80 7.62 -10.80
C HIS A 38 9.72 6.73 -9.98
N VAL A 39 9.14 5.80 -9.23
CA VAL A 39 9.87 4.85 -8.38
C VAL A 39 9.26 3.47 -8.56
N GLU A 40 10.08 2.43 -8.55
CA GLU A 40 9.62 1.04 -8.58
C GLU A 40 10.24 0.25 -7.45
N ALA A 41 9.50 -0.70 -6.92
CA ALA A 41 9.98 -1.68 -5.97
C ALA A 41 9.41 -3.06 -6.30
N LYS A 42 10.22 -4.09 -6.11
CA LYS A 42 9.79 -5.48 -6.33
C LYS A 42 9.53 -6.14 -4.98
N LEU A 43 8.34 -6.75 -4.83
CA LEU A 43 8.01 -7.54 -3.66
C LEU A 43 8.69 -8.91 -3.71
N GLY A 44 8.68 -9.63 -2.59
CA GLY A 44 9.30 -10.95 -2.49
C GLY A 44 8.74 -11.99 -3.45
N ASP A 45 7.49 -11.85 -3.87
CA ASP A 45 6.84 -12.75 -4.84
C ASP A 45 7.06 -12.32 -6.30
N GLY A 46 7.82 -11.26 -6.53
CA GLY A 46 8.09 -10.73 -7.86
C GLY A 46 7.12 -9.67 -8.36
N THR A 47 6.03 -9.39 -7.61
CA THR A 47 5.12 -8.29 -7.96
C THR A 47 5.86 -6.96 -7.90
N VAL A 48 5.64 -6.11 -8.89
CA VAL A 48 6.24 -4.77 -8.94
C VAL A 48 5.17 -3.74 -8.54
N ILE A 49 5.52 -2.88 -7.60
CA ILE A 49 4.76 -1.68 -7.27
C ILE A 49 5.51 -0.49 -7.85
N ALA A 50 4.81 0.38 -8.57
CA ALA A 50 5.37 1.60 -9.13
C ALA A 50 4.65 2.82 -8.57
N TRP A 51 5.39 3.87 -8.27
CA TRP A 51 4.84 5.15 -7.84
C TRP A 51 5.13 6.20 -8.90
N ASP A 52 4.12 6.94 -9.28
CA ASP A 52 4.26 8.08 -10.19
C ASP A 52 3.68 9.34 -9.54
N SER A 53 4.38 10.45 -9.71
CA SER A 53 3.82 11.74 -9.29
C SER A 53 2.63 12.11 -10.19
N VAL A 54 1.73 12.93 -9.67
CA VAL A 54 0.60 13.45 -10.45
C VAL A 54 1.09 14.11 -11.74
N ASP A 55 2.20 14.83 -11.69
CA ASP A 55 2.76 15.52 -12.87
C ASP A 55 3.18 14.54 -13.96
N VAL A 56 3.75 13.39 -13.60
CA VAL A 56 4.10 12.34 -14.57
C VAL A 56 2.85 11.83 -15.28
N ILE A 57 1.79 11.56 -14.53
CA ILE A 57 0.53 11.08 -15.11
C ILE A 57 -0.06 12.13 -16.05
N ARG A 58 -0.09 13.39 -15.65
CA ARG A 58 -0.60 14.49 -16.48
C ARG A 58 0.24 14.70 -17.73
N GLY A 59 1.49 14.25 -17.73
CA GLY A 59 2.37 14.33 -18.90
C GLY A 59 1.88 13.49 -20.09
N PHE A 60 1.12 12.42 -19.83
CA PHE A 60 0.54 11.61 -20.90
C PHE A 60 -1.00 11.50 -20.84
N ASP A 61 -1.59 11.94 -19.74
CA ASP A 61 -3.04 12.02 -19.55
C ASP A 61 -3.38 13.42 -19.03
N ALA A 62 -3.52 14.36 -19.94
CA ALA A 62 -3.73 15.77 -19.60
C ALA A 62 -5.04 16.02 -18.82
N GLY A 63 -6.02 15.13 -18.97
CA GLY A 63 -7.31 15.21 -18.28
C GLY A 63 -7.32 14.57 -16.90
N TYR A 64 -6.19 14.04 -16.44
CA TYR A 64 -6.16 13.37 -15.14
C TYR A 64 -6.50 14.34 -14.01
N THR A 65 -7.46 13.94 -13.17
CA THR A 65 -7.78 14.63 -11.91
C THR A 65 -7.59 13.67 -10.77
N VAL A 66 -7.06 14.18 -9.64
CA VAL A 66 -6.88 13.36 -8.44
C VAL A 66 -8.25 12.86 -7.97
N PRO A 67 -8.45 11.53 -7.83
CA PRO A 67 -9.72 10.99 -7.39
C PRO A 67 -10.08 11.45 -5.98
N THR A 68 -11.39 11.56 -5.72
CA THR A 68 -11.94 11.85 -4.40
C THR A 68 -12.98 10.80 -4.05
N GLY A 69 -13.26 10.66 -2.75
CA GLY A 69 -14.21 9.67 -2.26
C GLY A 69 -13.56 8.37 -1.82
N GLY A 70 -14.35 7.30 -1.71
CA GLY A 70 -13.86 6.00 -1.25
C GLY A 70 -13.08 5.25 -2.32
N HIS A 71 -12.33 4.27 -1.89
CA HIS A 71 -11.56 3.43 -2.80
C HIS A 71 -12.46 2.43 -3.54
N ARG A 72 -11.99 1.95 -4.69
CA ARG A 72 -12.61 0.83 -5.42
C ARG A 72 -11.72 -0.39 -5.46
N ILE A 73 -10.42 -0.19 -5.32
CA ILE A 73 -9.42 -1.24 -5.29
C ILE A 73 -8.64 -1.09 -3.99
N ALA A 74 -8.41 -2.20 -3.30
CA ALA A 74 -7.55 -2.25 -2.14
C ALA A 74 -6.35 -3.14 -2.43
N LEU A 75 -5.21 -2.83 -1.82
CA LEU A 75 -4.07 -3.74 -1.80
C LEU A 75 -4.06 -4.45 -0.46
N ALA A 76 -4.05 -5.78 -0.49
CA ALA A 76 -4.02 -6.60 0.72
C ALA A 76 -2.70 -7.35 0.79
N PHE A 77 -2.02 -7.20 1.93
CA PHE A 77 -0.72 -7.80 2.16
C PHE A 77 -0.83 -8.90 3.22
N ASP A 78 -0.35 -10.09 2.89
CA ASP A 78 -0.27 -11.19 3.84
C ASP A 78 0.92 -10.94 4.78
N MET A 79 0.64 -10.72 6.04
CA MET A 79 1.67 -10.43 7.06
C MET A 79 2.31 -11.71 7.63
N GLY A 80 1.82 -12.88 7.27
CA GLY A 80 2.38 -14.16 7.71
C GLY A 80 1.83 -14.68 9.04
N SER A 81 1.50 -13.81 9.97
CA SER A 81 0.92 -14.20 11.26
C SER A 81 -0.01 -13.11 11.81
N PRO A 82 -1.02 -13.50 12.64
CA PRO A 82 -1.90 -12.52 13.28
C PRO A 82 -1.13 -11.50 14.13
N GLY A 83 -0.09 -11.92 14.83
CA GLY A 83 0.74 -11.00 15.63
C GLY A 83 1.46 -9.95 14.78
N GLN A 84 1.85 -10.28 13.57
CA GLN A 84 2.45 -9.33 12.62
C GLN A 84 1.43 -8.29 12.13
N VAL A 85 0.18 -8.69 11.91
CA VAL A 85 -0.89 -7.72 11.57
C VAL A 85 -0.99 -6.68 12.67
N ASP A 86 -1.07 -7.09 13.92
CA ASP A 86 -1.18 -6.19 15.06
C ASP A 86 0.04 -5.28 15.19
N ARG A 87 1.24 -5.84 15.07
CA ARG A 87 2.48 -5.09 15.24
C ARG A 87 2.68 -4.06 14.14
N VAL A 88 2.50 -4.45 12.88
CA VAL A 88 2.70 -3.55 11.75
C VAL A 88 1.66 -2.43 11.78
N TYR A 89 0.39 -2.75 12.07
CA TYR A 89 -0.65 -1.73 12.22
C TYR A 89 -0.28 -0.73 13.33
N ARG A 90 0.07 -1.23 14.49
CA ARG A 90 0.45 -0.37 15.63
C ARG A 90 1.63 0.53 15.31
N ASP A 91 2.66 -0.02 14.67
CA ASP A 91 3.88 0.72 14.35
C ASP A 91 3.60 1.82 13.30
N LEU A 92 2.77 1.53 12.31
CA LEU A 92 2.37 2.52 11.31
C LEU A 92 1.56 3.66 11.94
N VAL A 93 0.60 3.35 12.80
CA VAL A 93 -0.20 4.37 13.49
C VAL A 93 0.68 5.21 14.41
N ALA A 94 1.61 4.58 15.13
CA ALA A 94 2.56 5.29 15.99
C ALA A 94 3.48 6.23 15.20
N ALA A 95 3.78 5.89 13.95
CA ALA A 95 4.57 6.74 13.05
C ALA A 95 3.75 7.87 12.39
N GLY A 96 2.46 7.98 12.71
CA GLY A 96 1.59 9.06 12.22
C GLY A 96 0.75 8.71 10.99
N HIS A 97 0.75 7.45 10.55
CA HIS A 97 -0.07 7.02 9.43
C HIS A 97 -1.51 6.77 9.86
N HIS A 98 -2.43 6.86 8.89
CA HIS A 98 -3.86 6.78 9.18
C HIS A 98 -4.31 5.33 9.32
N GLY A 99 -4.67 4.93 10.55
CA GLY A 99 -5.36 3.67 10.82
C GLY A 99 -6.86 3.85 10.58
N HIS A 100 -7.46 2.98 9.78
CA HIS A 100 -8.86 3.07 9.42
C HIS A 100 -9.72 2.02 10.13
N VAL A 101 -9.29 0.78 10.12
CA VAL A 101 -9.93 -0.32 10.86
C VAL A 101 -8.85 -1.04 11.66
N GLU A 102 -9.00 -1.03 12.98
CA GLU A 102 -8.08 -1.72 13.89
C GLU A 102 -8.08 -3.23 13.63
N PRO A 103 -6.97 -3.92 13.95
CA PRO A 103 -6.93 -5.38 13.81
C PRO A 103 -8.09 -6.06 14.54
N TRP A 104 -8.72 -7.01 13.86
CA TRP A 104 -9.85 -7.78 14.37
C TRP A 104 -9.86 -9.17 13.76
N ASP A 105 -10.51 -10.10 14.43
CA ASP A 105 -10.67 -11.46 13.93
C ASP A 105 -11.92 -11.52 13.08
N ALA A 106 -11.73 -11.51 11.76
CA ALA A 106 -12.81 -11.51 10.81
C ALA A 106 -13.49 -12.89 10.75
N HIS A 107 -14.81 -12.89 10.55
CA HIS A 107 -15.58 -14.13 10.53
C HIS A 107 -15.19 -15.08 9.41
N TRP A 108 -14.47 -14.61 8.39
CA TRP A 108 -13.98 -15.45 7.29
C TRP A 108 -12.62 -16.11 7.58
N GLY A 109 -12.10 -16.02 8.82
CA GLY A 109 -10.92 -16.76 9.24
C GLY A 109 -9.59 -16.04 9.16
N GLN A 110 -9.60 -14.72 9.07
CA GLN A 110 -8.39 -13.91 9.02
C GLN A 110 -8.34 -12.88 10.14
N ARG A 111 -7.13 -12.62 10.66
CA ARG A 111 -6.84 -11.39 11.39
C ARG A 111 -6.67 -10.30 10.35
N TYR A 112 -7.42 -9.23 10.46
CA TYR A 112 -7.55 -8.24 9.39
C TYR A 112 -7.46 -6.83 9.94
N ALA A 113 -6.83 -5.93 9.20
CA ALA A 113 -6.76 -4.51 9.54
C ALA A 113 -6.69 -3.69 8.26
N THR A 114 -7.10 -2.43 8.34
CA THR A 114 -7.06 -1.51 7.19
C THR A 114 -6.42 -0.19 7.60
N LEU A 115 -5.48 0.26 6.78
CA LEU A 115 -4.90 1.60 6.85
C LEU A 115 -5.17 2.32 5.54
N HIS A 116 -5.00 3.64 5.56
CA HIS A 116 -4.97 4.44 4.33
C HIS A 116 -3.55 4.96 4.12
N ASP A 117 -3.05 4.87 2.90
CA ASP A 117 -1.80 5.51 2.56
C ASP A 117 -2.00 7.03 2.49
N PRO A 118 -0.94 7.85 2.33
CA PRO A 118 -1.08 9.31 2.32
C PRO A 118 -2.01 9.87 1.25
N ASP A 119 -2.25 9.13 0.17
CA ASP A 119 -3.16 9.54 -0.91
C ASP A 119 -4.57 8.98 -0.74
N GLY A 120 -4.85 8.26 0.35
CA GLY A 120 -6.19 7.71 0.64
C GLY A 120 -6.43 6.33 0.04
N ASN A 121 -5.40 5.67 -0.49
CA ASN A 121 -5.56 4.30 -0.97
C ASN A 121 -5.75 3.33 0.19
N SER A 122 -6.65 2.36 0.01
CA SER A 122 -6.91 1.34 1.03
C SER A 122 -5.82 0.28 1.03
N ILE A 123 -5.21 0.10 2.18
CA ILE A 123 -4.15 -0.89 2.39
C ILE A 123 -4.60 -1.83 3.50
N ASP A 124 -4.82 -3.08 3.14
CA ASP A 124 -5.25 -4.10 4.07
C ASP A 124 -4.08 -4.96 4.50
N LEU A 125 -4.05 -5.28 5.79
CA LEU A 125 -3.11 -6.25 6.36
C LEU A 125 -3.91 -7.45 6.80
N TYR A 126 -3.43 -8.66 6.48
CA TYR A 126 -4.12 -9.84 6.95
C TYR A 126 -3.14 -10.98 7.25
N ALA A 127 -3.63 -11.93 8.00
CA ALA A 127 -3.00 -13.23 8.17
C ALA A 127 -4.09 -14.25 8.53
N TRP A 128 -3.89 -15.48 8.11
CA TRP A 128 -4.84 -16.54 8.45
C TRP A 128 -4.78 -16.83 9.94
N LEU A 129 -5.95 -16.95 10.56
CA LEU A 129 -6.05 -17.39 11.95
C LEU A 129 -5.74 -18.88 12.03
N PRO A 130 -5.16 -19.34 13.17
CA PRO A 130 -4.95 -20.77 13.36
C PRO A 130 -6.27 -21.53 13.25
N ALA A 131 -6.22 -22.73 12.65
CA ALA A 131 -7.36 -23.63 12.63
C ALA A 131 -7.69 -24.08 14.06
N THR A 132 -8.98 -24.11 14.40
CA THR A 132 -9.48 -24.59 15.71
C THR A 132 -10.09 -25.97 15.59
#